data_410175a17a80a7364370e1689aa55066
#
_entry.id   410175a17a80a7364370e1689aa55066
#
_cell.length_a   1.000
_cell.length_b   1.000
_cell.length_c   1.000
_cell.angle_alpha   90.00
_cell.angle_beta   90.00
_cell.angle_gamma   90.00
#
_symmetry.space_group_name_H-M   'P 1'
#
loop_
_entity.id
_entity.type
_entity.pdbx_description
1 polymer ?
#
loop_
_entity_poly.entity_id
_entity_poly.type
_entity_poly.pdbx_seq_one_letter_code
_entity_poly.pdbx_strand_id
1 'polypeptide(L)' 'MTETPEVTLYTTKGCHLCEKARELVLTVNPNTIIHEVDIAEDDSLMEEYSSWIPVLQRGPLRELVWPFGLFEVRAMLTL' A
#
# COMPACT_ATOMS: atom_id res chain seq x y z
N MET A 1 -0.55 5.49 -24.16
CA MET A 1 -1.03 4.28 -23.50
C MET A 1 -0.89 4.42 -22.00
N THR A 2 -1.96 4.21 -21.30
CA THR A 2 -1.96 4.33 -19.84
C THR A 2 -1.62 2.97 -19.23
N GLU A 3 -0.55 2.90 -18.48
CA GLU A 3 -0.20 1.68 -17.77
C GLU A 3 -1.10 1.53 -16.55
N THR A 4 -1.50 0.29 -16.28
CA THR A 4 -2.20 -0.02 -15.05
C THR A 4 -1.20 0.07 -13.90
N PRO A 5 -1.44 0.92 -12.90
CA PRO A 5 -0.50 1.02 -11.78
C PRO A 5 -0.50 -0.26 -10.94
N GLU A 6 0.68 -0.60 -10.45
CA GLU A 6 0.88 -1.71 -9.54
C GLU A 6 1.52 -1.21 -8.27
N VAL A 7 0.99 -1.63 -7.14
CA VAL A 7 1.53 -1.26 -5.84
C VAL A 7 1.62 -2.48 -4.95
N THR A 8 2.47 -2.39 -3.93
CA THR A 8 2.58 -3.39 -2.88
C THR A 8 2.00 -2.79 -1.61
N LEU A 9 1.10 -3.52 -0.98
CA LEU A 9 0.52 -3.11 0.30
C LEU A 9 1.01 -4.07 1.38
N TYR A 10 1.83 -3.59 2.29
CA TYR A 10 2.27 -4.37 3.44
C TYR A 10 1.18 -4.32 4.50
N THR A 11 0.72 -5.48 4.91
CA THR A 11 -0.47 -5.64 5.74
C THR A 11 -0.32 -6.82 6.67
N THR A 12 -1.33 -7.05 7.50
CA THR A 12 -1.46 -8.29 8.27
C THR A 12 -2.94 -8.56 8.50
N LYS A 13 -3.26 -9.77 8.94
CA LYS A 13 -4.65 -10.14 9.22
C LYS A 13 -5.23 -9.30 10.34
N GLY A 14 -6.49 -8.90 10.19
CA GLY A 14 -7.19 -8.11 11.18
C GLY A 14 -6.82 -6.63 11.21
N CYS A 15 -6.11 -6.16 10.22
CA CYS A 15 -5.71 -4.76 10.15
C CYS A 15 -6.81 -3.92 9.48
N HIS A 16 -7.61 -3.21 10.27
CA HIS A 16 -8.66 -2.35 9.73
C HIS A 16 -8.11 -1.18 8.94
N LEU A 17 -6.98 -0.63 9.36
CA LEU A 17 -6.35 0.48 8.65
C LEU A 17 -5.82 0.04 7.28
N CYS A 18 -5.41 -1.21 7.18
CA CYS A 18 -4.95 -1.77 5.91
C CYS A 18 -6.11 -1.88 4.93
N GLU A 19 -7.31 -2.19 5.40
CA GLU A 19 -8.51 -2.21 4.58
C GLU A 19 -8.82 -0.81 4.07
N LYS A 20 -8.69 0.20 4.93
CA LYS A 20 -8.90 1.59 4.54
C LYS A 20 -7.88 2.04 3.49
N ALA A 21 -6.63 1.64 3.64
CA ALA A 21 -5.59 1.96 2.67
C ALA A 21 -5.93 1.37 1.32
N ARG A 22 -6.37 0.12 1.29
CA ARG A 22 -6.79 -0.54 0.06
C ARG A 22 -7.95 0.18 -0.60
N GLU A 23 -8.94 0.59 0.18
CA GLU A 23 -10.08 1.35 -0.33
C GLU A 23 -9.66 2.67 -0.96
N LEU A 24 -8.72 3.38 -0.33
CA LEU A 24 -8.20 4.63 -0.87
C LEU A 24 -7.56 4.42 -2.23
N VAL A 25 -6.75 3.38 -2.36
CA VAL A 25 -6.09 3.06 -3.63
C VAL A 25 -7.13 2.80 -4.71
N LEU A 26 -8.13 1.97 -4.42
CA LEU A 26 -9.15 1.61 -5.39
C LEU A 26 -10.12 2.76 -5.69
N THR A 27 -10.25 3.69 -4.76
CA THR A 27 -11.04 4.91 -5.00
C THR A 27 -10.34 5.81 -5.99
N VAL A 28 -9.02 5.92 -5.87
CA VAL A 28 -8.23 6.74 -6.81
C VAL A 28 -8.18 6.09 -8.19
N ASN A 29 -7.92 4.80 -8.24
CA ASN A 29 -7.89 4.06 -9.50
C ASN A 29 -8.34 2.62 -9.27
N PRO A 30 -9.60 2.30 -9.64
CA PRO A 30 -10.15 0.97 -9.40
C PRO A 30 -9.47 -0.16 -10.17
N ASN A 31 -8.64 0.18 -11.15
CA ASN A 31 -7.91 -0.82 -11.94
C ASN A 31 -6.53 -1.11 -11.38
N THR A 32 -6.14 -0.47 -10.29
CA THR A 32 -4.83 -0.68 -9.67
C THR A 32 -4.65 -2.14 -9.26
N ILE A 33 -3.50 -2.69 -9.58
CA ILE A 33 -3.12 -4.02 -9.13
C ILE A 33 -2.44 -3.87 -7.77
N ILE A 34 -3.05 -4.45 -6.74
CA ILE A 34 -2.54 -4.39 -5.38
C ILE A 34 -1.97 -5.75 -5.00
N HIS A 35 -0.67 -5.81 -4.78
CA HIS A 35 -0.01 -7.00 -4.27
C HIS A 35 0.05 -6.89 -2.75
N GLU A 36 -0.80 -7.63 -2.06
CA GLU A 36 -0.83 -7.62 -0.61
C GLU A 36 0.23 -8.58 -0.08
N VAL A 37 1.06 -8.08 0.82
CA VAL A 37 2.11 -8.86 1.45
C VAL A 37 1.83 -8.88 2.95
N ASP A 38 1.59 -10.08 3.49
CA ASP A 38 1.38 -10.26 4.92
C ASP A 38 2.74 -10.29 5.60
N ILE A 39 3.04 -9.26 6.38
CA ILE A 39 4.34 -9.14 7.03
C ILE A 39 4.57 -10.23 8.09
N ALA A 40 3.49 -10.84 8.59
CA ALA A 40 3.60 -11.90 9.59
C ALA A 40 4.27 -13.17 9.05
N GLU A 41 4.33 -13.31 7.72
CA GLU A 41 4.93 -14.48 7.08
C GLU A 41 6.45 -14.36 6.89
N ASP A 42 7.01 -13.20 7.22
CA ASP A 42 8.43 -12.94 7.03
C ASP A 42 8.97 -12.14 8.21
N ASP A 43 9.89 -12.72 8.97
CA ASP A 43 10.44 -12.08 10.17
C ASP A 43 11.12 -10.74 9.87
N SER A 44 11.77 -10.63 8.73
CA SER A 44 12.42 -9.37 8.34
C SER A 44 11.41 -8.27 8.10
N LEU A 45 10.30 -8.60 7.44
CA LEU A 45 9.22 -7.64 7.19
C LEU A 45 8.52 -7.26 8.49
N MET A 46 8.32 -8.23 9.36
CA MET A 46 7.72 -8.01 10.67
C MET A 46 8.54 -7.01 11.48
N GLU A 47 9.85 -7.21 11.50
CA GLU A 47 10.77 -6.32 12.20
C GLU A 47 10.77 -4.91 11.61
N GLU A 48 10.74 -4.81 10.29
CA GLU A 48 10.82 -3.53 9.60
C GLU A 48 9.51 -2.75 9.63
N TYR A 49 8.38 -3.42 9.45
CA TYR A 49 7.10 -2.76 9.20
C TYR A 49 6.04 -2.89 10.29
N SER A 50 6.24 -3.69 11.32
CA SER A 50 5.16 -4.00 12.27
C SER A 50 4.49 -2.78 12.91
N SER A 51 5.24 -1.72 13.14
CA SER A 51 4.70 -0.48 13.73
C SER A 51 4.19 0.51 12.70
N TRP A 52 4.34 0.20 11.42
CA TRP A 52 4.11 1.16 10.33
C TRP A 52 3.01 0.78 9.36
N ILE A 53 2.54 -0.48 9.39
CA ILE A 53 1.47 -0.91 8.48
C ILE A 53 0.18 -0.13 8.73
N PRO A 54 -0.59 0.15 7.68
CA PRO A 54 -0.34 -0.21 6.28
C PRO A 54 0.74 0.64 5.64
N VAL A 55 1.60 -0.02 4.86
CA VAL A 55 2.62 0.67 4.06
C VAL A 55 2.34 0.38 2.60
N LEU A 56 2.25 1.43 1.81
CA LEU A 56 1.99 1.34 0.38
C LEU A 56 3.26 1.70 -0.38
N GLN A 57 3.68 0.82 -1.29
CA GLN A 57 4.91 1.01 -2.02
C GLN A 57 4.67 0.89 -3.52
N ARG A 58 5.22 1.81 -4.30
CA ARG A 58 5.22 1.72 -5.74
C ARG A 58 6.65 1.88 -6.24
N GLY A 59 7.24 0.77 -6.69
CA GLY A 59 8.64 0.75 -7.09
C GLY A 59 9.56 0.87 -5.87
N PRO A 60 10.87 0.92 -6.10
CA PRO A 60 11.85 0.86 -5.01
C PRO A 60 12.01 2.17 -4.23
N LEU A 61 11.52 3.30 -4.78
CA LEU A 61 11.80 4.62 -4.21
C LEU A 61 10.57 5.36 -3.69
N ARG A 62 9.37 4.80 -3.87
CA ARG A 62 8.14 5.46 -3.45
C ARG A 62 7.43 4.64 -2.39
N GLU A 63 7.26 5.24 -1.23
CA GLU A 63 6.63 4.56 -0.11
C GLU A 63 5.77 5.56 0.66
N LEU A 64 4.56 5.12 1.02
CA LEU A 64 3.68 5.88 1.90
C LEU A 64 3.42 5.05 3.16
N VAL A 65 3.58 5.68 4.30
CA VAL A 65 3.35 5.08 5.61
C VAL A 65 2.08 5.70 6.19
N TRP A 66 1.22 4.86 6.75
CA TRP A 66 -0.03 5.33 7.35
C TRP A 66 0.24 6.32 8.50
N PRO A 67 -0.54 7.41 8.64
CA PRO A 67 -1.71 7.70 7.82
C PRO A 67 -1.37 8.43 6.52
N PHE A 68 -2.08 8.07 5.47
CA PHE A 68 -2.02 8.81 4.22
C PHE A 68 -3.44 8.94 3.66
N GLY A 69 -3.66 9.94 2.81
CA GLY A 69 -4.97 10.23 2.27
C GLY A 69 -5.00 10.11 0.75
N LEU A 70 -6.12 10.54 0.18
CA LEU A 70 -6.34 10.46 -1.27
C LEU A 70 -5.28 11.22 -2.06
N PHE A 71 -4.82 12.37 -1.56
CA PHE A 71 -3.81 13.17 -2.26
C PHE A 71 -2.50 12.43 -2.43
N GLU A 72 -2.03 11.82 -1.36
CA GLU A 72 -0.77 11.09 -1.38
C GLU A 72 -0.87 9.86 -2.27
N VAL A 73 -1.99 9.14 -2.19
CA VAL A 73 -2.21 7.97 -3.03
C VAL A 73 -2.32 8.37 -4.49
N ARG A 74 -3.03 9.45 -4.78
CA ARG A 74 -3.18 9.96 -6.13
C ARG A 74 -1.83 10.33 -6.74
N ALA A 75 -1.00 11.02 -5.98
CA ALA A 75 0.34 11.39 -6.44
C ALA A 75 1.18 10.15 -6.72
N MET A 76 1.09 9.14 -5.86
CA MET A 76 1.81 7.89 -6.05
C MET A 76 1.38 7.17 -7.33
N LEU A 77 0.07 7.15 -7.61
CA LEU A 77 -0.47 6.39 -8.75
C LEU A 77 -0.34 7.11 -10.09
N THR A 78 -0.16 8.43 -10.09
CA THR A 78 -0.13 9.21 -11.33
C THR A 78 1.28 9.60 -11.78
N LEU A 79 2.26 9.40 -10.95
CA LEU A 79 3.67 9.70 -11.29
C LEU A 79 4.48 8.39 -11.55
#